data_3bb5e3ed7eccb1f5da2d57c6bd7a8002
#
_entry.id   3bb5e3ed7eccb1f5da2d57c6bd7a8002
#
_cell.length_a   1.000
_cell.length_b   1.000
_cell.length_c   1.000
_cell.angle_alpha   90.00
_cell.angle_beta   90.00
_cell.angle_gamma   90.00
#
_symmetry.space_group_name_H-M   'P 1'
#
loop_
_entity.id
_entity.type
_entity.pdbx_description
1 polymer ?
#
loop_
_entity_poly.entity_id
_entity_poly.type
_entity_poly.pdbx_seq_one_letter_code
_entity_poly.pdbx_strand_id
1 'polypeptide(L)'
;MPHRPHLYRVMLLSLCWVLSSFALAQQPQTTQQPSSSQNPAASQNPASPEQATPGTESKANAVTDNATPNKKPAPEAPAIHNDVVIKGGTILTVTHGKIQNGSIYIHNGKIAAVGQNVNAPPGATVIDASGKFVMPGIIDSHSHIALDDDVNEATSPITPQMMMRDAFDYDDKAIYRALAGGVTTSLLLHGSANMIGGQAVVIKHKYGLGRDEMIFPGAPQSIKFASGENPKRVYGSRNQLPSTRMGNFEVMRAAFIEAREYMRTWDDYDAKVKKGDKDATPPKKDLKLEALADILRGKLLVQIHCYRADEFLTEMA
;
A
#
# COMPACT_ATOMS: atom_id res chain seq x y z
N MET A 1 -48.92 33.17 13.44
CA MET A 1 -49.10 32.46 14.72
C MET A 1 -47.91 31.59 14.98
N PRO A 2 -47.45 31.44 16.26
CA PRO A 2 -46.31 32.26 16.69
C PRO A 2 -45.02 31.44 16.90
N HIS A 3 -43.89 32.15 16.83
CA HIS A 3 -42.55 31.76 17.26
C HIS A 3 -42.46 31.31 18.72
N ARG A 4 -41.65 30.31 19.04
CA ARG A 4 -41.06 30.12 20.36
C ARG A 4 -39.56 29.96 20.31
N PRO A 5 -38.82 30.76 21.07
CA PRO A 5 -37.36 30.65 21.19
C PRO A 5 -36.96 29.69 22.32
N HIS A 6 -35.94 28.85 22.12
CA HIS A 6 -35.33 28.05 23.19
C HIS A 6 -34.17 28.80 23.84
N LEU A 7 -34.31 29.01 25.13
CA LEU A 7 -33.37 29.60 26.07
C LEU A 7 -32.09 28.72 26.20
N TYR A 8 -30.97 29.38 26.10
CA TYR A 8 -29.69 28.86 26.56
C TYR A 8 -29.60 29.01 28.09
N ARG A 9 -29.41 27.90 28.80
CA ARG A 9 -29.00 27.92 30.21
C ARG A 9 -27.49 27.82 30.28
N VAL A 10 -26.87 28.94 30.65
CA VAL A 10 -25.50 29.04 31.16
C VAL A 10 -25.47 28.48 32.55
N MET A 11 -24.61 27.51 32.83
CA MET A 11 -24.33 27.03 34.18
C MET A 11 -22.85 27.24 34.47
N LEU A 12 -22.55 28.30 35.19
CA LEU A 12 -21.30 28.54 35.90
C LEU A 12 -21.15 27.52 37.04
N LEU A 13 -20.03 26.84 37.10
CA LEU A 13 -19.57 26.16 38.32
C LEU A 13 -18.12 26.46 38.60
N SER A 14 -17.94 26.94 39.77
CA SER A 14 -16.84 27.51 40.53
C SER A 14 -15.59 26.66 40.62
N LEU A 15 -14.52 27.37 40.55
CA LEU A 15 -13.13 27.26 41.02
C LEU A 15 -12.98 26.52 42.36
N CYS A 16 -12.16 25.48 42.44
CA CYS A 16 -11.51 25.06 43.69
C CYS A 16 -10.00 24.84 43.40
N TRP A 17 -9.22 25.71 44.01
CA TRP A 17 -7.78 25.61 44.12
C TRP A 17 -7.39 24.54 45.14
N VAL A 18 -6.52 23.61 44.77
CA VAL A 18 -5.70 22.85 45.73
C VAL A 18 -4.24 22.92 45.25
N LEU A 19 -3.48 23.70 46.00
CA LEU A 19 -2.03 23.71 45.99
C LEU A 19 -1.53 22.42 46.65
N SER A 20 -0.74 21.64 45.92
CA SER A 20 0.13 20.63 46.51
C SER A 20 1.52 20.79 45.94
N SER A 21 2.42 21.29 46.79
CA SER A 21 3.83 21.38 46.60
C SER A 21 4.45 20.00 46.54
N PHE A 22 5.19 19.65 45.47
CA PHE A 22 6.14 18.53 45.52
C PHE A 22 7.52 19.01 45.16
N ALA A 23 8.44 18.63 46.07
CA ALA A 23 9.82 19.00 46.10
C ALA A 23 10.62 18.43 44.91
N LEU A 24 11.52 19.26 44.38
CA LEU A 24 12.60 18.85 43.48
C LEU A 24 13.54 17.85 44.20
N ALA A 25 13.69 16.69 43.58
CA ALA A 25 14.87 15.88 43.80
C ALA A 25 15.75 15.96 42.54
N GLN A 26 16.85 16.67 42.65
CA GLN A 26 17.93 16.69 41.66
C GLN A 26 18.70 15.37 41.75
N GLN A 27 18.84 14.68 40.58
CA GLN A 27 19.86 13.65 40.43
C GLN A 27 20.99 14.18 39.52
N PRO A 28 22.24 13.79 39.78
CA PRO A 28 23.41 14.37 39.13
C PRO A 28 23.62 13.81 37.72
N GLN A 29 23.90 14.72 36.79
CA GLN A 29 24.36 14.41 35.45
C GLN A 29 25.78 13.89 35.48
N THR A 30 25.99 12.67 35.02
CA THR A 30 27.29 12.15 34.67
C THR A 30 27.60 12.49 33.21
N THR A 31 28.53 13.43 33.07
CA THR A 31 29.21 13.74 31.81
C THR A 31 30.07 12.55 31.39
N GLN A 32 29.77 11.95 30.25
CA GLN A 32 30.74 11.17 29.50
C GLN A 32 31.07 11.87 28.18
N GLN A 33 32.31 12.26 28.09
CA GLN A 33 32.96 12.77 26.89
C GLN A 33 33.17 11.64 25.87
N PRO A 34 33.11 11.93 24.57
CA PRO A 34 33.37 10.92 23.54
C PRO A 34 34.87 10.77 23.30
N SER A 35 35.33 9.53 23.36
CA SER A 35 36.65 9.16 22.90
C SER A 35 36.74 9.13 21.39
N SER A 36 37.66 9.88 20.87
CA SER A 36 38.17 9.88 19.50
C SER A 36 38.88 8.56 19.18
N SER A 37 38.52 7.91 18.08
CA SER A 37 39.47 7.09 17.33
C SER A 37 39.20 7.23 15.83
N GLN A 38 39.99 7.93 15.25
CA GLN A 38 40.80 7.95 14.03
C GLN A 38 40.39 7.01 12.93
N ASN A 39 40.10 7.67 11.80
CA ASN A 39 40.15 7.15 10.43
C ASN A 39 41.62 6.77 10.05
N PRO A 40 41.81 5.86 9.12
CA PRO A 40 42.59 6.20 7.96
C PRO A 40 41.82 5.88 6.68
N ALA A 41 41.61 6.88 5.87
CA ALA A 41 42.39 7.34 4.73
C ALA A 41 42.42 6.36 3.57
N ALA A 42 41.68 6.77 2.57
CA ALA A 42 42.12 7.13 1.21
C ALA A 42 42.55 6.00 0.28
N SER A 43 41.94 5.90 -0.83
CA SER A 43 42.54 6.33 -2.08
C SER A 43 41.74 5.78 -3.27
N GLN A 44 41.36 6.71 -4.09
CA GLN A 44 41.68 6.93 -5.49
C GLN A 44 40.72 6.31 -6.50
N ASN A 45 39.94 7.21 -7.07
CA ASN A 45 39.65 7.21 -8.52
C ASN A 45 40.97 7.41 -9.27
N PRO A 46 41.18 6.98 -10.50
CA PRO A 46 40.47 7.49 -11.66
C PRO A 46 40.34 6.51 -12.85
N ALA A 47 39.59 6.81 -13.82
CA ALA A 47 39.90 7.04 -15.22
C ALA A 47 38.73 6.72 -16.14
N SER A 48 38.30 7.75 -16.80
CA SER A 48 37.46 7.75 -18.00
C SER A 48 38.27 7.39 -19.24
N PRO A 49 37.69 7.37 -20.45
CA PRO A 49 37.51 6.20 -21.28
C PRO A 49 38.43 6.25 -22.51
N GLU A 50 38.67 5.12 -23.06
CA GLU A 50 39.35 5.02 -24.35
C GLU A 50 38.38 4.52 -25.43
N GLN A 51 38.31 5.31 -26.48
CA GLN A 51 37.60 5.04 -27.72
C GLN A 51 38.29 3.86 -28.47
N ALA A 52 37.50 2.93 -28.94
CA ALA A 52 37.95 1.98 -29.96
C ALA A 52 37.03 2.04 -31.20
N THR A 53 37.65 2.32 -32.30
CA THR A 53 37.17 2.35 -33.68
C THR A 53 36.74 0.98 -34.21
N PRO A 54 35.93 0.94 -35.27
CA PRO A 54 35.30 -0.30 -35.76
C PRO A 54 36.17 -1.08 -36.73
N GLY A 55 36.08 -2.38 -36.69
CA GLY A 55 36.71 -3.23 -37.65
C GLY A 55 36.28 -4.69 -37.64
N THR A 56 35.71 -5.08 -38.73
CA THR A 56 35.76 -6.39 -39.39
C THR A 56 34.67 -7.42 -39.03
N GLU A 57 33.81 -7.63 -39.99
CA GLU A 57 32.94 -8.77 -40.20
C GLU A 57 33.66 -10.11 -40.02
N SER A 58 33.06 -11.02 -39.30
CA SER A 58 33.39 -12.43 -39.37
C SER A 58 32.10 -13.27 -39.42
N LYS A 59 32.12 -14.10 -40.44
CA LYS A 59 31.08 -14.97 -40.93
C LYS A 59 30.44 -15.86 -39.87
N ALA A 60 29.14 -16.00 -40.01
CA ALA A 60 28.32 -17.01 -39.38
C ALA A 60 28.84 -18.42 -39.61
N ASN A 61 29.08 -19.16 -38.54
CA ASN A 61 29.09 -20.61 -38.57
C ASN A 61 27.86 -21.07 -37.74
N ALA A 62 26.93 -21.67 -38.43
CA ALA A 62 25.83 -22.41 -37.85
C ALA A 62 26.38 -23.61 -37.09
N VAL A 63 26.25 -23.63 -35.78
CA VAL A 63 26.38 -24.83 -34.96
C VAL A 63 24.97 -25.27 -34.57
N THR A 64 24.54 -26.30 -35.25
CA THR A 64 23.41 -27.14 -34.83
C THR A 64 23.85 -27.95 -33.60
N ASP A 65 23.39 -27.61 -32.42
CA ASP A 65 23.42 -28.50 -31.29
C ASP A 65 22.01 -28.75 -30.77
N ASN A 66 21.45 -29.86 -31.26
CA ASN A 66 20.38 -30.59 -30.67
C ASN A 66 20.87 -31.27 -29.38
N ALA A 67 20.61 -30.68 -28.23
CA ALA A 67 20.56 -31.39 -26.97
C ALA A 67 19.59 -30.64 -26.04
N THR A 68 18.30 -30.91 -26.18
CA THR A 68 17.31 -30.59 -25.19
C THR A 68 17.60 -31.43 -23.95
N PRO A 69 17.94 -30.85 -22.78
CA PRO A 69 18.02 -31.63 -21.56
C PRO A 69 16.62 -32.19 -21.28
N ASN A 70 16.57 -33.48 -21.12
CA ASN A 70 15.36 -34.24 -20.74
C ASN A 70 14.88 -33.74 -19.37
N LYS A 71 14.07 -32.67 -19.36
CA LYS A 71 13.45 -32.11 -18.17
C LYS A 71 12.39 -33.13 -17.75
N LYS A 72 12.70 -33.91 -16.70
CA LYS A 72 11.73 -34.77 -16.04
C LYS A 72 10.46 -33.95 -15.85
N PRO A 73 9.29 -34.42 -16.33
CA PRO A 73 8.06 -33.67 -16.11
C PRO A 73 7.90 -33.38 -14.63
N ALA A 74 7.60 -32.13 -14.29
CA ALA A 74 7.20 -31.79 -12.95
C ALA A 74 6.02 -32.70 -12.54
N PRO A 75 5.94 -33.15 -11.29
CA PRO A 75 4.80 -33.93 -10.84
C PRO A 75 3.55 -33.16 -11.21
N GLU A 76 2.66 -33.81 -11.95
CA GLU A 76 1.37 -33.26 -12.32
C GLU A 76 0.67 -32.82 -11.03
N ALA A 77 0.36 -31.54 -10.91
CA ALA A 77 -0.40 -31.05 -9.76
C ALA A 77 -1.70 -31.86 -9.68
N PRO A 78 -2.06 -32.41 -8.50
CA PRO A 78 -3.26 -33.20 -8.37
C PRO A 78 -4.43 -32.41 -8.94
N ALA A 79 -5.23 -33.05 -9.79
CA ALA A 79 -6.42 -32.47 -10.38
C ALA A 79 -7.24 -31.79 -9.26
N ILE A 80 -7.32 -30.48 -9.25
CA ILE A 80 -8.09 -29.74 -8.23
C ILE A 80 -9.55 -30.06 -8.54
N HIS A 81 -10.13 -31.00 -7.80
CA HIS A 81 -11.57 -31.14 -7.79
C HIS A 81 -12.18 -29.82 -7.34
N ASN A 82 -13.22 -29.36 -8.03
CA ASN A 82 -13.91 -28.11 -7.68
C ASN A 82 -14.51 -28.13 -6.26
N ASP A 83 -14.48 -29.30 -5.62
CA ASP A 83 -15.01 -29.55 -4.29
C ASP A 83 -13.90 -29.98 -3.32
N VAL A 84 -13.74 -29.18 -2.27
CA VAL A 84 -12.77 -29.45 -1.20
C VAL A 84 -13.50 -29.39 0.15
N VAL A 85 -13.20 -30.32 1.04
CA VAL A 85 -13.68 -30.27 2.41
C VAL A 85 -12.52 -30.35 3.39
N ILE A 86 -12.45 -29.37 4.29
CA ILE A 86 -11.52 -29.35 5.41
C ILE A 86 -12.27 -29.89 6.62
N LYS A 87 -11.76 -30.97 7.28
CA LYS A 87 -12.47 -31.66 8.36
C LYS A 87 -11.69 -31.71 9.67
N GLY A 88 -12.44 -31.74 10.78
CA GLY A 88 -11.92 -32.09 12.11
C GLY A 88 -11.13 -31.00 12.81
N GLY A 89 -11.05 -29.78 12.25
CA GLY A 89 -10.28 -28.69 12.82
C GLY A 89 -11.05 -27.85 13.85
N THR A 90 -10.32 -27.03 14.60
CA THR A 90 -10.91 -25.92 15.35
C THR A 90 -11.02 -24.73 14.42
N ILE A 91 -12.23 -24.40 13.96
CA ILE A 91 -12.46 -23.32 13.02
C ILE A 91 -12.61 -21.99 13.78
N LEU A 92 -11.78 -21.00 13.43
CA LEU A 92 -11.85 -19.63 13.93
C LEU A 92 -12.63 -18.80 12.92
N THR A 93 -13.90 -18.49 13.21
CA THR A 93 -14.78 -17.81 12.25
C THR A 93 -14.63 -16.29 12.25
N VAL A 94 -13.83 -15.75 13.15
CA VAL A 94 -13.61 -14.30 13.42
C VAL A 94 -14.84 -13.64 14.06
N THR A 95 -16.00 -13.70 13.43
CA THR A 95 -17.22 -12.99 13.87
C THR A 95 -18.22 -13.85 14.65
N HIS A 96 -18.15 -15.18 14.53
CA HIS A 96 -19.10 -16.12 15.14
C HIS A 96 -18.44 -17.10 16.13
N GLY A 97 -17.30 -16.66 16.71
CA GLY A 97 -16.55 -17.48 17.66
C GLY A 97 -15.82 -18.65 17.03
N LYS A 98 -15.62 -19.74 17.77
CA LYS A 98 -14.90 -20.93 17.33
C LYS A 98 -15.80 -22.14 17.26
N ILE A 99 -15.59 -23.00 16.24
CA ILE A 99 -16.28 -24.27 16.07
C ILE A 99 -15.28 -25.40 16.30
N GLN A 100 -15.48 -26.18 17.36
CA GLN A 100 -14.64 -27.34 17.65
C GLN A 100 -15.04 -28.51 16.76
N ASN A 101 -14.04 -29.28 16.31
CA ASN A 101 -14.22 -30.43 15.41
C ASN A 101 -15.10 -30.09 14.20
N GLY A 102 -14.85 -28.87 13.66
CA GLY A 102 -15.63 -28.31 12.57
C GLY A 102 -15.13 -28.73 11.19
N SER A 103 -15.95 -28.47 10.21
CA SER A 103 -15.64 -28.70 8.79
C SER A 103 -16.01 -27.50 7.94
N ILE A 104 -15.27 -27.29 6.85
CA ILE A 104 -15.53 -26.28 5.84
C ILE A 104 -15.66 -26.98 4.50
N TYR A 105 -16.77 -26.75 3.80
CA TYR A 105 -16.94 -27.18 2.43
C TYR A 105 -16.73 -26.01 1.48
N ILE A 106 -15.87 -26.21 0.51
CA ILE A 106 -15.50 -25.24 -0.52
C ILE A 106 -15.92 -25.81 -1.88
N HIS A 107 -16.72 -25.06 -2.60
CA HIS A 107 -17.20 -25.36 -3.95
C HIS A 107 -16.83 -24.24 -4.91
N ASN A 108 -16.16 -24.58 -6.01
CA ASN A 108 -15.70 -23.61 -7.01
C ASN A 108 -14.94 -22.41 -6.41
N GLY A 109 -14.04 -22.66 -5.46
CA GLY A 109 -13.23 -21.63 -4.80
C GLY A 109 -13.99 -20.73 -3.81
N LYS A 110 -15.24 -21.06 -3.48
CA LYS A 110 -16.06 -20.33 -2.49
C LYS A 110 -16.46 -21.22 -1.34
N ILE A 111 -16.50 -20.67 -0.13
CA ILE A 111 -17.01 -21.36 1.04
C ILE A 111 -18.53 -21.55 0.86
N ALA A 112 -18.95 -22.81 0.74
CA ALA A 112 -20.34 -23.19 0.58
C ALA A 112 -21.01 -23.53 1.92
N ALA A 113 -20.26 -24.10 2.87
CA ALA A 113 -20.77 -24.42 4.21
C ALA A 113 -19.64 -24.42 5.25
N VAL A 114 -19.98 -24.04 6.49
CA VAL A 114 -19.12 -24.10 7.67
C VAL A 114 -19.93 -24.61 8.86
N GLY A 115 -19.43 -25.61 9.58
CA GLY A 115 -20.12 -26.16 10.74
C GLY A 115 -19.50 -27.45 11.24
N GLN A 116 -20.11 -28.09 12.23
CA GLN A 116 -19.67 -29.41 12.70
C GLN A 116 -20.08 -30.56 11.73
N ASN A 117 -21.29 -30.46 11.20
CA ASN A 117 -21.88 -31.48 10.32
C ASN A 117 -22.01 -30.90 8.91
N VAL A 118 -20.90 -30.84 8.19
CA VAL A 118 -20.90 -30.37 6.80
C VAL A 118 -20.83 -31.55 5.87
N ASN A 119 -21.84 -31.68 5.00
CA ASN A 119 -21.86 -32.70 3.95
C ASN A 119 -21.11 -32.17 2.71
N ALA A 120 -20.22 -32.99 2.21
CA ALA A 120 -19.55 -32.73 0.92
C ALA A 120 -20.00 -33.82 -0.10
N PRO A 121 -20.04 -33.47 -1.39
CA PRO A 121 -20.41 -34.45 -2.42
C PRO A 121 -19.36 -35.57 -2.50
N PRO A 122 -19.77 -36.76 -2.99
CA PRO A 122 -18.82 -37.84 -3.26
C PRO A 122 -17.73 -37.37 -4.22
N GLY A 123 -16.47 -37.72 -3.94
CA GLY A 123 -15.32 -37.31 -4.74
C GLY A 123 -14.69 -35.98 -4.36
N ALA A 124 -15.22 -35.25 -3.37
CA ALA A 124 -14.57 -34.04 -2.87
C ALA A 124 -13.17 -34.36 -2.29
N THR A 125 -12.21 -33.49 -2.53
CA THR A 125 -10.89 -33.60 -1.90
C THR A 125 -11.01 -33.32 -0.40
N VAL A 126 -10.55 -34.24 0.42
CA VAL A 126 -10.61 -34.15 1.89
C VAL A 126 -9.26 -33.69 2.43
N ILE A 127 -9.26 -32.60 3.20
CA ILE A 127 -8.11 -32.14 3.96
C ILE A 127 -8.39 -32.41 5.44
N ASP A 128 -7.59 -33.28 6.05
CA ASP A 128 -7.65 -33.54 7.50
C ASP A 128 -6.99 -32.39 8.28
N ALA A 129 -7.78 -31.71 9.08
CA ALA A 129 -7.36 -30.64 9.99
C ALA A 129 -7.47 -31.05 11.46
N SER A 130 -7.56 -32.35 11.77
CA SER A 130 -7.64 -32.84 13.14
C SER A 130 -6.48 -32.30 13.99
N GLY A 131 -6.81 -31.73 15.14
CA GLY A 131 -5.85 -31.09 16.04
C GLY A 131 -5.26 -29.75 15.56
N LYS A 132 -5.73 -29.24 14.43
CA LYS A 132 -5.26 -27.96 13.84
C LYS A 132 -6.30 -26.85 14.01
N PHE A 133 -5.83 -25.61 13.90
CA PHE A 133 -6.70 -24.44 13.76
C PHE A 133 -6.87 -24.09 12.28
N VAL A 134 -8.09 -23.78 11.90
CA VAL A 134 -8.43 -23.30 10.55
C VAL A 134 -9.03 -21.91 10.67
N MET A 135 -8.46 -20.96 9.94
CA MET A 135 -8.89 -19.58 9.96
C MET A 135 -8.83 -18.97 8.56
N PRO A 136 -9.53 -17.85 8.30
CA PRO A 136 -9.33 -17.11 7.06
C PRO A 136 -7.86 -16.71 6.88
N GLY A 137 -7.41 -16.61 5.64
CA GLY A 137 -6.08 -16.11 5.33
C GLY A 137 -5.91 -14.68 5.85
N ILE A 138 -4.70 -14.38 6.32
CA ILE A 138 -4.34 -13.05 6.82
C ILE A 138 -4.32 -12.06 5.65
N ILE A 139 -4.91 -10.89 5.87
CA ILE A 139 -4.82 -9.74 4.96
C ILE A 139 -3.81 -8.77 5.53
N ASP A 140 -2.70 -8.57 4.83
CA ASP A 140 -1.72 -7.54 5.14
C ASP A 140 -2.15 -6.22 4.50
N SER A 141 -2.65 -5.30 5.32
CA SER A 141 -3.17 -4.02 4.85
C SER A 141 -2.11 -2.95 4.62
N HIS A 142 -0.83 -3.25 4.82
CA HIS A 142 0.28 -2.33 4.60
C HIS A 142 1.56 -3.09 4.28
N SER A 143 1.82 -3.30 3.01
CA SER A 143 2.98 -4.07 2.55
C SER A 143 3.78 -3.32 1.50
N HIS A 144 5.08 -3.64 1.44
CA HIS A 144 6.02 -3.18 0.44
C HIS A 144 6.76 -4.35 -0.22
N ILE A 145 6.26 -5.58 -0.07
CA ILE A 145 6.83 -6.76 -0.73
C ILE A 145 6.54 -6.74 -2.24
N ALA A 146 7.31 -7.49 -2.99
CA ALA A 146 7.04 -7.71 -4.41
C ALA A 146 6.94 -6.40 -5.22
N LEU A 147 7.78 -5.45 -4.92
CA LEU A 147 7.92 -4.20 -5.65
C LEU A 147 9.37 -4.07 -6.11
N ASP A 148 9.56 -3.89 -7.41
CA ASP A 148 10.87 -3.64 -8.01
C ASP A 148 11.38 -2.24 -7.64
N ASP A 149 12.70 -2.11 -7.55
CA ASP A 149 13.43 -0.88 -7.27
C ASP A 149 13.05 -0.21 -5.93
N ASP A 150 12.94 1.10 -5.91
CA ASP A 150 12.52 1.86 -4.73
C ASP A 150 10.98 1.92 -4.67
N VAL A 151 10.46 1.78 -3.47
CA VAL A 151 9.02 1.93 -3.20
C VAL A 151 8.57 3.41 -3.18
N ASN A 152 9.47 4.35 -3.49
CA ASN A 152 9.20 5.78 -3.49
C ASN A 152 9.62 6.43 -4.80
N GLU A 153 8.71 7.11 -5.47
CA GLU A 153 9.03 8.06 -6.53
C GLU A 153 9.37 9.42 -5.88
N ALA A 154 10.60 9.58 -5.43
CA ALA A 154 11.01 10.73 -4.62
C ALA A 154 11.52 11.94 -5.42
N THR A 155 11.16 12.07 -6.70
CA THR A 155 11.53 13.22 -7.55
C THR A 155 10.65 14.46 -7.30
N SER A 156 9.46 14.26 -6.73
CA SER A 156 8.52 15.30 -6.33
C SER A 156 7.77 14.90 -5.07
N PRO A 157 7.43 15.83 -4.17
CA PRO A 157 6.66 15.50 -2.97
C PRO A 157 5.20 15.11 -3.26
N ILE A 158 4.72 15.33 -4.47
CA ILE A 158 3.34 15.05 -4.90
C ILE A 158 3.37 14.26 -6.20
N THR A 159 3.12 12.94 -6.10
CA THR A 159 3.19 11.97 -7.21
C THR A 159 1.99 11.03 -7.26
N PRO A 160 0.73 11.53 -7.18
CA PRO A 160 -0.47 10.70 -7.07
C PRO A 160 -0.75 9.88 -8.33
N GLN A 161 -0.14 10.21 -9.47
CA GLN A 161 -0.30 9.51 -10.74
C GLN A 161 0.52 8.23 -10.84
N MET A 162 1.50 8.02 -9.94
CA MET A 162 2.30 6.80 -9.92
C MET A 162 1.45 5.62 -9.45
N MET A 163 1.66 4.45 -10.03
CA MET A 163 0.85 3.26 -9.77
C MET A 163 1.74 2.10 -9.32
N MET A 164 1.56 1.60 -8.10
CA MET A 164 2.34 0.48 -7.58
C MET A 164 2.18 -0.81 -8.40
N ARG A 165 1.09 -0.94 -9.15
CA ARG A 165 0.89 -2.06 -10.08
C ARG A 165 1.94 -2.14 -11.19
N ASP A 166 2.55 -1.02 -11.54
CA ASP A 166 3.54 -0.95 -12.62
C ASP A 166 4.92 -1.43 -12.16
N ALA A 167 5.20 -1.36 -10.85
CA ALA A 167 6.39 -1.89 -10.19
C ALA A 167 6.17 -3.26 -9.54
N PHE A 168 5.00 -3.90 -9.73
CA PHE A 168 4.69 -5.18 -9.10
C PHE A 168 5.46 -6.33 -9.75
N ASP A 169 6.37 -6.94 -8.98
CA ASP A 169 7.09 -8.17 -9.31
C ASP A 169 6.31 -9.39 -8.82
N TYR A 170 5.59 -10.03 -9.74
CA TYR A 170 4.78 -11.22 -9.43
C TYR A 170 5.61 -12.49 -9.17
N ASP A 171 6.90 -12.50 -9.52
CA ASP A 171 7.83 -13.62 -9.29
C ASP A 171 8.62 -13.49 -7.98
N ASP A 172 8.44 -12.39 -7.22
CA ASP A 172 9.15 -12.19 -5.96
C ASP A 172 8.84 -13.32 -4.97
N LYS A 173 9.90 -13.96 -4.50
CA LYS A 173 9.83 -15.04 -3.50
C LYS A 173 9.25 -14.60 -2.15
N ALA A 174 9.17 -13.29 -1.89
CA ALA A 174 8.51 -12.76 -0.70
C ALA A 174 7.01 -13.11 -0.70
N ILE A 175 6.36 -13.16 -1.88
CA ILE A 175 4.96 -13.61 -2.02
C ILE A 175 4.80 -15.05 -1.52
N TYR A 176 5.68 -15.95 -1.96
CA TYR A 176 5.68 -17.34 -1.52
C TYR A 176 5.90 -17.47 -0.01
N ARG A 177 6.86 -16.72 0.55
CA ARG A 177 7.16 -16.73 1.98
C ARG A 177 6.00 -16.21 2.81
N ALA A 178 5.37 -15.12 2.38
CA ALA A 178 4.20 -14.56 3.02
C ALA A 178 3.01 -15.54 2.98
N LEU A 179 2.78 -16.18 1.83
CA LEU A 179 1.76 -17.21 1.67
C LEU A 179 2.01 -18.41 2.60
N ALA A 180 3.26 -18.90 2.69
CA ALA A 180 3.65 -19.96 3.60
C ALA A 180 3.42 -19.60 5.09
N GLY A 181 3.47 -18.32 5.43
CA GLY A 181 3.11 -17.77 6.74
C GLY A 181 1.62 -17.52 6.96
N GLY A 182 0.77 -17.81 5.95
CA GLY A 182 -0.68 -17.64 6.04
C GLY A 182 -1.21 -16.29 5.57
N VAL A 183 -0.36 -15.39 5.04
CA VAL A 183 -0.80 -14.15 4.40
C VAL A 183 -1.27 -14.46 2.98
N THR A 184 -2.53 -14.21 2.69
CA THR A 184 -3.15 -14.56 1.40
C THR A 184 -3.44 -13.38 0.51
N THR A 185 -3.41 -12.19 1.08
CA THR A 185 -3.74 -10.93 0.39
C THR A 185 -2.89 -9.81 0.97
N SER A 186 -2.35 -8.94 0.15
CA SER A 186 -1.62 -7.75 0.60
C SER A 186 -2.05 -6.51 -0.17
N LEU A 187 -2.06 -5.38 0.52
CA LEU A 187 -2.14 -4.05 -0.06
C LEU A 187 -0.71 -3.52 -0.24
N LEU A 188 -0.25 -3.47 -1.50
CA LEU A 188 1.06 -2.94 -1.85
C LEU A 188 1.00 -1.42 -1.94
N LEU A 189 1.74 -0.75 -1.08
CA LEU A 189 1.72 0.70 -0.92
C LEU A 189 3.02 1.34 -1.39
N HIS A 190 2.90 2.53 -1.94
CA HIS A 190 4.01 3.46 -2.10
C HIS A 190 4.65 3.74 -0.73
N GLY A 191 5.96 4.00 -0.69
CA GLY A 191 6.66 4.35 0.54
C GLY A 191 6.23 5.69 1.13
N SER A 192 6.94 6.14 2.15
CA SER A 192 6.56 7.33 2.93
C SER A 192 7.45 8.55 2.65
N ALA A 193 8.16 8.59 1.52
CA ALA A 193 8.98 9.74 1.16
C ALA A 193 8.15 10.97 0.75
N ASN A 194 6.99 10.75 0.15
CA ASN A 194 6.17 11.78 -0.48
C ASN A 194 5.00 12.21 0.42
N MET A 195 4.63 13.48 0.38
CA MET A 195 3.39 13.95 1.03
C MET A 195 2.16 13.26 0.43
N ILE A 196 2.09 13.20 -0.90
CA ILE A 196 1.14 12.41 -1.65
C ILE A 196 1.94 11.52 -2.59
N GLY A 197 1.97 10.24 -2.31
CA GLY A 197 2.67 9.23 -3.09
C GLY A 197 1.77 8.56 -4.13
N GLY A 198 2.13 7.34 -4.54
CA GLY A 198 1.44 6.60 -5.59
C GLY A 198 0.19 5.85 -5.14
N GLN A 199 -0.60 5.45 -6.13
CA GLN A 199 -1.78 4.60 -5.96
C GLN A 199 -1.36 3.17 -5.66
N ALA A 200 -2.02 2.57 -4.68
CA ALA A 200 -1.76 1.22 -4.23
C ALA A 200 -2.41 0.15 -5.14
N VAL A 201 -1.97 -1.09 -4.96
CA VAL A 201 -2.60 -2.25 -5.59
C VAL A 201 -2.84 -3.35 -4.56
N VAL A 202 -4.00 -3.98 -4.60
CA VAL A 202 -4.29 -5.17 -3.79
C VAL A 202 -3.98 -6.41 -4.60
N ILE A 203 -3.18 -7.29 -4.04
CA ILE A 203 -2.84 -8.57 -4.66
C ILE A 203 -3.32 -9.75 -3.81
N LYS A 204 -3.68 -10.84 -4.46
CA LYS A 204 -3.81 -12.17 -3.85
C LYS A 204 -2.52 -12.95 -4.08
N HIS A 205 -2.01 -13.59 -3.03
CA HIS A 205 -0.75 -14.32 -3.08
C HIS A 205 -0.89 -15.66 -3.82
N LYS A 206 -1.20 -15.59 -5.11
CA LYS A 206 -1.33 -16.75 -6.00
C LYS A 206 0.02 -17.04 -6.68
N TYR A 207 1.05 -17.28 -5.88
CA TYR A 207 2.42 -17.46 -6.38
C TYR A 207 2.50 -18.52 -7.49
N GLY A 208 3.20 -18.18 -8.56
CA GLY A 208 3.32 -19.00 -9.76
C GLY A 208 2.30 -18.67 -10.87
N LEU A 209 1.38 -17.71 -10.61
CA LEU A 209 0.53 -17.14 -11.65
C LEU A 209 1.09 -15.80 -12.14
N GLY A 210 0.54 -15.30 -13.24
CA GLY A 210 0.94 -14.01 -13.80
C GLY A 210 0.41 -12.82 -13.00
N ARG A 211 0.92 -11.62 -13.34
CA ARG A 211 0.60 -10.37 -12.66
C ARG A 211 -0.91 -10.11 -12.57
N ASP A 212 -1.61 -10.22 -13.69
CA ASP A 212 -3.02 -9.86 -13.77
C ASP A 212 -3.92 -10.85 -13.01
N GLU A 213 -3.52 -12.11 -12.90
CA GLU A 213 -4.23 -13.11 -12.09
C GLU A 213 -4.04 -12.90 -10.58
N MET A 214 -2.95 -12.26 -10.17
CA MET A 214 -2.70 -11.93 -8.77
C MET A 214 -3.39 -10.63 -8.34
N ILE A 215 -3.54 -9.64 -9.22
CA ILE A 215 -4.26 -8.40 -8.88
C ILE A 215 -5.70 -8.74 -8.51
N PHE A 216 -6.15 -8.22 -7.35
CA PHE A 216 -7.50 -8.52 -6.84
C PHE A 216 -8.54 -7.65 -7.56
N PRO A 217 -9.37 -8.24 -8.45
CA PRO A 217 -10.40 -7.49 -9.16
C PRO A 217 -11.43 -6.92 -8.18
N GLY A 218 -11.78 -5.64 -8.37
CA GLY A 218 -12.80 -4.97 -7.56
C GLY A 218 -12.37 -4.61 -6.14
N ALA A 219 -11.09 -4.76 -5.79
CA ALA A 219 -10.58 -4.23 -4.54
C ALA A 219 -10.73 -2.71 -4.47
N PRO A 220 -11.01 -2.13 -3.29
CA PRO A 220 -11.03 -0.69 -3.11
C PRO A 220 -9.70 -0.06 -3.57
N GLN A 221 -9.79 0.99 -4.37
CA GLN A 221 -8.62 1.73 -4.81
C GLN A 221 -8.15 2.65 -3.70
N SER A 222 -6.85 2.75 -3.51
CA SER A 222 -6.28 3.60 -2.47
C SER A 222 -4.97 4.25 -2.91
N ILE A 223 -4.55 5.24 -2.13
CA ILE A 223 -3.35 6.02 -2.40
C ILE A 223 -2.60 6.27 -1.10
N LYS A 224 -1.26 6.29 -1.16
CA LYS A 224 -0.41 6.52 0.00
C LYS A 224 -0.14 7.99 0.22
N PHE A 225 -0.37 8.42 1.46
CA PHE A 225 0.09 9.72 1.97
C PHE A 225 1.14 9.50 3.06
N ALA A 226 1.96 10.52 3.28
CA ALA A 226 2.84 10.56 4.44
C ALA A 226 3.07 11.99 4.89
N SER A 227 3.12 12.20 6.20
CA SER A 227 3.49 13.47 6.82
C SER A 227 4.62 13.30 7.85
N GLY A 228 4.98 14.39 8.50
CA GLY A 228 5.97 14.40 9.55
C GLY A 228 7.41 14.29 9.06
N GLU A 229 8.18 13.42 9.70
CA GLU A 229 9.64 13.37 9.53
C GLU A 229 10.09 12.89 8.15
N ASN A 230 9.39 11.92 7.57
CA ASN A 230 9.88 11.28 6.35
C ASN A 230 9.93 12.24 5.16
N PRO A 231 8.86 12.94 4.75
CA PRO A 231 8.94 13.91 3.67
C PRO A 231 9.89 15.05 3.98
N LYS A 232 9.88 15.60 5.21
CA LYS A 232 10.80 16.67 5.63
C LYS A 232 12.25 16.27 5.46
N ARG A 233 12.62 15.05 5.86
CA ARG A 233 13.99 14.55 5.73
C ARG A 233 14.38 14.37 4.26
N VAL A 234 13.52 13.72 3.47
CA VAL A 234 13.81 13.42 2.07
C VAL A 234 14.00 14.68 1.24
N TYR A 235 13.07 15.62 1.32
CA TYR A 235 13.14 16.86 0.52
C TYR A 235 14.00 17.94 1.16
N GLY A 236 13.97 18.07 2.48
CA GLY A 236 14.78 19.03 3.23
C GLY A 236 16.28 18.77 3.07
N SER A 237 16.74 17.53 2.99
CA SER A 237 18.14 17.19 2.70
C SER A 237 18.60 17.65 1.31
N ARG A 238 17.66 17.92 0.41
CA ARG A 238 17.88 18.41 -0.96
C ARG A 238 17.60 19.91 -1.10
N ASN A 239 17.39 20.63 0.02
CA ASN A 239 16.95 22.03 0.03
C ASN A 239 15.65 22.28 -0.75
N GLN A 240 14.70 21.34 -0.69
CA GLN A 240 13.41 21.38 -1.37
C GLN A 240 12.26 21.38 -0.35
N LEU A 241 11.08 21.85 -0.76
CA LEU A 241 9.84 21.67 -0.02
C LEU A 241 9.36 20.20 -0.13
N PRO A 242 8.85 19.66 0.99
CA PRO A 242 8.79 20.21 2.35
C PRO A 242 10.07 19.96 3.15
N SER A 243 10.58 20.98 3.86
CA SER A 243 11.67 20.81 4.82
C SER A 243 11.21 21.01 6.27
N THR A 244 9.98 21.46 6.46
CA THR A 244 9.36 21.74 7.76
C THR A 244 7.94 21.18 7.80
N ARG A 245 7.36 21.12 9.01
CA ARG A 245 5.95 20.74 9.17
C ARG A 245 5.01 21.72 8.44
N MET A 246 5.31 23.02 8.47
CA MET A 246 4.54 24.00 7.71
C MET A 246 4.59 23.72 6.21
N GLY A 247 5.78 23.36 5.69
CA GLY A 247 5.97 22.97 4.30
C GLY A 247 5.19 21.70 3.91
N ASN A 248 5.07 20.71 4.81
CA ASN A 248 4.25 19.53 4.57
C ASN A 248 2.82 19.94 4.19
N PHE A 249 2.18 20.73 5.03
CA PHE A 249 0.78 21.12 4.82
C PHE A 249 0.60 22.15 3.70
N GLU A 250 1.62 22.98 3.44
CA GLU A 250 1.59 23.91 2.32
C GLU A 250 1.52 23.15 0.99
N VAL A 251 2.46 22.24 0.74
CA VAL A 251 2.49 21.49 -0.55
C VAL A 251 1.23 20.64 -0.76
N MET A 252 0.67 20.10 0.32
CA MET A 252 -0.59 19.35 0.25
C MET A 252 -1.77 20.27 -0.12
N ARG A 253 -1.93 21.40 0.55
CA ARG A 253 -3.01 22.36 0.25
C ARG A 253 -2.90 22.90 -1.16
N ALA A 254 -1.70 23.28 -1.61
CA ALA A 254 -1.47 23.74 -2.98
C ALA A 254 -1.92 22.69 -4.00
N ALA A 255 -1.55 21.43 -3.82
CA ALA A 255 -1.95 20.35 -4.71
C ALA A 255 -3.48 20.18 -4.80
N PHE A 256 -4.19 20.28 -3.68
CA PHE A 256 -5.65 20.17 -3.69
C PHE A 256 -6.36 21.41 -4.21
N ILE A 257 -5.77 22.61 -4.09
CA ILE A 257 -6.27 23.81 -4.75
C ILE A 257 -6.20 23.62 -6.26
N GLU A 258 -5.04 23.21 -6.79
CA GLU A 258 -4.87 22.92 -8.22
C GLU A 258 -5.88 21.85 -8.72
N ALA A 259 -6.09 20.79 -7.94
CA ALA A 259 -7.05 19.75 -8.29
C ALA A 259 -8.50 20.27 -8.35
N ARG A 260 -8.89 21.15 -7.41
CA ARG A 260 -10.23 21.78 -7.45
C ARG A 260 -10.42 22.66 -8.68
N GLU A 261 -9.42 23.45 -9.06
CA GLU A 261 -9.48 24.24 -10.30
C GLU A 261 -9.59 23.32 -11.53
N TYR A 262 -8.80 22.25 -11.57
CA TYR A 262 -8.87 21.25 -12.62
C TYR A 262 -10.29 20.64 -12.71
N MET A 263 -10.89 20.25 -11.60
CA MET A 263 -12.25 19.74 -11.55
C MET A 263 -13.26 20.74 -12.13
N ARG A 264 -13.15 22.04 -11.75
CA ARG A 264 -14.06 23.08 -12.28
C ARG A 264 -13.96 23.20 -13.80
N THR A 265 -12.74 23.13 -14.37
CA THR A 265 -12.58 23.21 -15.83
C THR A 265 -13.31 22.07 -16.56
N TRP A 266 -13.29 20.87 -15.98
CA TRP A 266 -14.02 19.71 -16.52
C TRP A 266 -15.54 19.84 -16.32
N ASP A 267 -15.99 20.30 -15.16
CA ASP A 267 -17.41 20.52 -14.86
C ASP A 267 -18.00 21.58 -15.81
N ASP A 268 -17.26 22.66 -16.10
CA ASP A 268 -17.65 23.71 -17.05
C ASP A 268 -17.72 23.17 -18.48
N TYR A 269 -16.76 22.35 -18.88
CA TYR A 269 -16.77 21.71 -20.19
C TYR A 269 -18.00 20.79 -20.34
N ASP A 270 -18.23 19.91 -19.36
CA ASP A 270 -19.36 19.00 -19.36
C ASP A 270 -20.71 19.73 -19.38
N ALA A 271 -20.80 20.86 -18.67
CA ALA A 271 -21.98 21.72 -18.68
C ALA A 271 -22.24 22.34 -20.07
N LYS A 272 -21.19 22.76 -20.79
CA LYS A 272 -21.28 23.27 -22.17
C LYS A 272 -21.73 22.18 -23.15
N VAL A 273 -21.09 21.00 -23.08
CA VAL A 273 -21.48 19.85 -23.91
C VAL A 273 -22.92 19.44 -23.66
N LYS A 274 -23.39 19.42 -22.43
CA LYS A 274 -24.77 19.10 -22.06
C LYS A 274 -25.77 20.13 -22.60
N LYS A 275 -25.36 21.37 -22.77
CA LYS A 275 -26.17 22.44 -23.39
C LYS A 275 -26.16 22.40 -24.93
N GLY A 276 -25.39 21.47 -25.53
CA GLY A 276 -25.30 21.34 -26.98
C GLY A 276 -24.30 22.31 -27.64
N ASP A 277 -23.39 22.88 -26.89
CA ASP A 277 -22.34 23.76 -27.42
C ASP A 277 -21.35 22.89 -28.25
N LYS A 278 -21.38 23.10 -29.56
CA LYS A 278 -20.56 22.33 -30.52
C LYS A 278 -19.10 22.81 -30.58
N ASP A 279 -18.81 23.98 -30.05
CA ASP A 279 -17.48 24.58 -30.03
C ASP A 279 -16.76 24.34 -28.69
N ALA A 280 -17.40 23.59 -27.77
CA ALA A 280 -16.83 23.23 -26.51
C ALA A 280 -15.57 22.40 -26.70
N THR A 281 -14.41 22.90 -26.22
CA THR A 281 -13.13 22.22 -26.29
C THR A 281 -12.82 21.54 -24.95
N PRO A 282 -12.46 20.23 -24.93
CA PRO A 282 -12.13 19.55 -23.69
C PRO A 282 -10.87 20.12 -23.05
N PRO A 283 -10.82 20.25 -21.73
CA PRO A 283 -9.60 20.63 -21.02
C PRO A 283 -8.46 19.63 -21.27
N LYS A 284 -7.22 20.10 -21.14
CA LYS A 284 -6.05 19.22 -21.22
C LYS A 284 -6.08 18.24 -20.06
N LYS A 285 -5.92 16.94 -20.35
CA LYS A 285 -5.76 15.93 -19.33
C LYS A 285 -4.42 16.06 -18.61
N ASP A 286 -4.46 15.99 -17.29
CA ASP A 286 -3.31 15.96 -16.42
C ASP A 286 -3.47 14.79 -15.43
N LEU A 287 -2.60 13.78 -15.52
CA LEU A 287 -2.72 12.55 -14.73
C LEU A 287 -2.56 12.80 -13.23
N LYS A 288 -1.72 13.76 -12.85
CA LYS A 288 -1.52 14.15 -11.45
C LYS A 288 -2.80 14.78 -10.88
N LEU A 289 -3.35 15.75 -11.59
CA LEU A 289 -4.57 16.45 -11.17
C LEU A 289 -5.79 15.54 -11.23
N GLU A 290 -5.85 14.61 -12.18
CA GLU A 290 -6.92 13.62 -12.26
C GLU A 290 -6.93 12.69 -11.04
N ALA A 291 -5.75 12.18 -10.63
CA ALA A 291 -5.64 11.35 -9.44
C ALA A 291 -6.02 12.12 -8.15
N LEU A 292 -5.60 13.38 -8.03
CA LEU A 292 -6.00 14.25 -6.91
C LEU A 292 -7.51 14.52 -6.92
N ALA A 293 -8.10 14.75 -8.09
CA ALA A 293 -9.54 14.92 -8.24
C ALA A 293 -10.30 13.65 -7.82
N ASP A 294 -9.78 12.47 -8.11
CA ASP A 294 -10.38 11.21 -7.72
C ASP A 294 -10.33 10.97 -6.20
N ILE A 295 -9.31 11.51 -5.50
CA ILE A 295 -9.31 11.56 -4.03
C ILE A 295 -10.46 12.44 -3.53
N LEU A 296 -10.59 13.67 -4.09
CA LEU A 296 -11.65 14.60 -3.70
C LEU A 296 -13.06 14.07 -3.99
N ARG A 297 -13.21 13.21 -5.01
CA ARG A 297 -14.46 12.51 -5.36
C ARG A 297 -14.72 11.27 -4.50
N GLY A 298 -13.79 10.90 -3.62
CA GLY A 298 -13.90 9.71 -2.78
C GLY A 298 -13.70 8.38 -3.53
N LYS A 299 -13.13 8.39 -4.72
CA LYS A 299 -12.82 7.17 -5.48
C LYS A 299 -11.55 6.48 -4.99
N LEU A 300 -10.59 7.24 -4.46
CA LEU A 300 -9.35 6.74 -3.87
C LEU A 300 -9.39 6.92 -2.37
N LEU A 301 -9.21 5.83 -1.63
CA LEU A 301 -9.11 5.83 -0.17
C LEU A 301 -7.69 6.23 0.26
N VAL A 302 -7.57 7.17 1.18
CA VAL A 302 -6.26 7.63 1.64
C VAL A 302 -5.70 6.70 2.72
N GLN A 303 -4.49 6.20 2.51
CA GLN A 303 -3.67 5.45 3.46
C GLN A 303 -2.55 6.37 3.96
N ILE A 304 -2.62 6.79 5.21
CA ILE A 304 -1.72 7.81 5.71
C ILE A 304 -0.68 7.27 6.68
N HIS A 305 0.59 7.66 6.48
CA HIS A 305 1.67 7.52 7.43
C HIS A 305 1.83 8.82 8.21
N CYS A 306 1.63 8.76 9.50
CA CYS A 306 1.74 9.92 10.40
C CYS A 306 2.26 9.49 11.77
N TYR A 307 3.15 10.28 12.37
CA TYR A 307 3.70 10.02 13.71
C TYR A 307 2.96 10.74 14.84
N ARG A 308 2.21 11.78 14.53
CA ARG A 308 1.63 12.69 15.52
C ARG A 308 0.12 12.83 15.33
N ALA A 309 -0.63 12.75 16.42
CA ALA A 309 -2.08 12.92 16.39
C ALA A 309 -2.50 14.31 15.87
N ASP A 310 -1.76 15.36 16.20
CA ASP A 310 -2.05 16.72 15.75
C ASP A 310 -1.76 16.95 14.25
N GLU A 311 -0.80 16.23 13.68
CA GLU A 311 -0.58 16.21 12.22
C GLU A 311 -1.74 15.50 11.53
N PHE A 312 -2.13 14.32 12.03
CA PHE A 312 -3.27 13.59 11.51
C PHE A 312 -4.57 14.41 11.51
N LEU A 313 -4.86 15.11 12.62
CA LEU A 313 -6.02 15.99 12.69
C LEU A 313 -5.94 17.17 11.69
N THR A 314 -4.74 17.69 11.42
CA THR A 314 -4.55 18.75 10.43
C THR A 314 -4.77 18.28 9.00
N GLU A 315 -4.48 16.99 8.72
CA GLU A 315 -4.71 16.39 7.41
C GLU A 315 -6.17 16.07 7.14
N MET A 316 -6.94 15.82 8.20
CA MET A 316 -8.38 15.58 8.10
C MET A 316 -9.22 16.86 7.96
N ALA A 317 -8.65 18.06 8.24
CA ALA A 317 -9.32 19.35 8.17
C ALA A 317 -9.25 20.00 6.78
#